data_4784ba26bbe030a5051d11b07274e2ea
#
_entry.id   4784ba26bbe030a5051d11b07274e2ea
#
_cell.length_a   1.000
_cell.length_b   1.000
_cell.length_c   1.000
_cell.angle_alpha   90.00
_cell.angle_beta   90.00
_cell.angle_gamma   90.00
#
_symmetry.space_group_name_H-M   'P 1'
#
loop_
_entity.id
_entity.type
_entity.pdbx_description
1 polymer ?
#
loop_
_entity_poly.entity_id
_entity_poly.type
_entity_poly.pdbx_seq_one_letter_code
_entity_poly.pdbx_strand_id
1 'polypeptide(L)'
;YWLYKKIQLVCAREKLIETEAEKRVGDLASELHFTALDMYGEPIPADRNLQMIIDHSNIHGWLQHQIEVATVREGTFIKDLTDCGGEDAVEAVLNAFVIQGAACGVEASKQLEGQDVTPQAVYKVMQDYYLNGMPCDAGDTIVQDDEQGYAWLGSYDNQRENWAKAGVSQVIMMAAYQAWFDAFVTKAAPGFTFTVELHQGEVPICKIRS
;
A
#
# COMPACT_ATOMS: atom_id res chain seq x y z
N TYR A 1 7.38 -9.67 13.01
CA TYR A 1 6.13 -10.23 12.48
C TYR A 1 5.24 -9.16 11.83
N TRP A 2 4.92 -8.09 12.54
CA TRP A 2 4.02 -7.03 12.08
C TRP A 2 4.45 -6.38 10.75
N LEU A 3 5.71 -5.94 10.65
CA LEU A 3 6.25 -5.33 9.42
C LEU A 3 6.31 -6.33 8.25
N TYR A 4 6.71 -7.57 8.53
CA TYR A 4 6.75 -8.61 7.52
C TYR A 4 5.36 -8.93 6.94
N LYS A 5 4.30 -8.91 7.79
CA LYS A 5 2.92 -9.04 7.30
C LYS A 5 2.57 -7.93 6.28
N LYS A 6 3.01 -6.70 6.52
CA LYS A 6 2.77 -5.58 5.57
C LYS A 6 3.54 -5.76 4.26
N ILE A 7 4.76 -6.31 4.29
CA ILE A 7 5.51 -6.68 3.09
C ILE A 7 4.73 -7.75 2.28
N GLN A 8 4.18 -8.76 2.96
CA GLN A 8 3.35 -9.79 2.31
C GLN A 8 2.08 -9.20 1.67
N LEU A 9 1.50 -8.15 2.24
CA LEU A 9 0.36 -7.44 1.63
C LEU A 9 0.76 -6.73 0.32
N VAL A 10 1.97 -6.16 0.22
CA VAL A 10 2.49 -5.61 -1.04
C VAL A 10 2.62 -6.72 -2.09
N CYS A 11 3.23 -7.86 -1.74
CA CYS A 11 3.37 -9.00 -2.65
C CYS A 11 2.00 -9.56 -3.11
N ALA A 12 1.02 -9.64 -2.20
CA ALA A 12 -0.34 -10.06 -2.53
C ALA A 12 -1.04 -9.07 -3.48
N ARG A 13 -0.79 -7.77 -3.31
CA ARG A 13 -1.33 -6.73 -4.18
C ARG A 13 -0.75 -6.81 -5.59
N GLU A 14 0.55 -7.09 -5.71
CA GLU A 14 1.22 -7.31 -6.99
C GLU A 14 0.54 -8.42 -7.81
N LYS A 15 0.19 -9.55 -7.17
CA LYS A 15 -0.56 -10.63 -7.83
C LYS A 15 -2.01 -10.23 -8.15
N LEU A 16 -2.62 -9.40 -7.34
CA LEU A 16 -3.95 -8.87 -7.60
C LEU A 16 -3.96 -7.90 -8.79
N ILE A 17 -2.92 -7.06 -8.92
CA ILE A 17 -2.72 -6.18 -10.09
C ILE A 17 -2.64 -7.02 -11.36
N GLU A 18 -1.83 -8.07 -11.39
CA GLU A 18 -1.75 -8.99 -12.53
C GLU A 18 -3.14 -9.54 -12.89
N THR A 19 -3.87 -10.08 -11.90
CA THR A 19 -5.21 -10.65 -12.11
C THR A 19 -6.21 -9.65 -12.66
N GLU A 20 -6.20 -8.40 -12.18
CA GLU A 20 -7.09 -7.35 -12.68
C GLU A 20 -6.67 -6.85 -14.07
N ALA A 21 -5.36 -6.79 -14.33
CA ALA A 21 -4.83 -6.38 -15.62
C ALA A 21 -5.05 -7.44 -16.71
N GLU A 22 -4.95 -8.73 -16.41
CA GLU A 22 -5.26 -9.81 -17.37
C GLU A 22 -6.67 -9.68 -17.97
N LYS A 23 -7.64 -9.18 -17.18
CA LYS A 23 -9.01 -8.98 -17.66
C LYS A 23 -9.13 -7.89 -18.71
N ARG A 24 -8.17 -6.96 -18.80
CA ARG A 24 -8.20 -5.77 -19.65
C ARG A 24 -7.17 -5.80 -20.77
N VAL A 25 -5.97 -6.26 -20.47
CA VAL A 25 -4.83 -6.25 -21.40
C VAL A 25 -4.33 -7.67 -21.74
N GLY A 26 -5.02 -8.71 -21.25
CA GLY A 26 -4.69 -10.11 -21.57
C GLY A 26 -3.31 -10.54 -21.05
N ASP A 27 -2.63 -11.38 -21.82
CA ASP A 27 -1.37 -12.04 -21.46
C ASP A 27 -0.21 -11.04 -21.21
N LEU A 28 -0.34 -9.79 -21.68
CA LEU A 28 0.65 -8.73 -21.43
C LEU A 28 0.90 -8.55 -19.92
N ALA A 29 -0.15 -8.69 -19.11
CA ALA A 29 -0.03 -8.54 -17.66
C ALA A 29 0.89 -9.60 -17.05
N SER A 30 0.69 -10.87 -17.40
CA SER A 30 1.50 -11.97 -16.88
C SER A 30 2.93 -11.96 -17.42
N GLU A 31 3.15 -11.56 -18.67
CA GLU A 31 4.49 -11.41 -19.25
C GLU A 31 5.31 -10.33 -18.53
N LEU A 32 4.70 -9.17 -18.27
CA LEU A 32 5.38 -8.08 -17.56
C LEU A 32 5.58 -8.38 -16.07
N HIS A 33 4.62 -9.05 -15.42
CA HIS A 33 4.79 -9.50 -14.05
C HIS A 33 5.93 -10.52 -13.94
N PHE A 34 5.99 -11.50 -14.84
CA PHE A 34 7.11 -12.46 -14.91
C PHE A 34 8.46 -11.74 -15.07
N THR A 35 8.51 -10.71 -15.90
CA THR A 35 9.74 -9.90 -16.08
C THR A 35 10.17 -9.21 -14.78
N ALA A 36 9.24 -8.65 -14.02
CA ALA A 36 9.53 -8.05 -12.72
C ALA A 36 10.00 -9.10 -11.70
N LEU A 37 9.40 -10.28 -11.69
CA LEU A 37 9.82 -11.41 -10.84
C LEU A 37 11.23 -11.92 -11.21
N ASP A 38 11.56 -12.02 -12.49
CA ASP A 38 12.90 -12.43 -12.96
C ASP A 38 13.97 -11.40 -12.53
N MET A 39 13.63 -10.11 -12.54
CA MET A 39 14.53 -9.02 -12.18
C MET A 39 14.80 -8.91 -10.68
N TYR A 40 13.78 -9.06 -9.85
CA TYR A 40 13.84 -8.79 -8.40
C TYR A 40 13.67 -10.03 -7.53
N GLY A 41 13.39 -11.18 -8.10
CA GLY A 41 13.14 -12.44 -7.41
C GLY A 41 11.69 -12.62 -6.97
N GLU A 42 11.34 -13.88 -6.75
CA GLU A 42 10.01 -14.28 -6.28
C GLU A 42 9.74 -13.80 -4.85
N PRO A 43 8.48 -13.46 -4.52
CA PRO A 43 8.08 -13.22 -3.14
C PRO A 43 8.38 -14.41 -2.24
N ILE A 44 8.82 -14.13 -1.02
CA ILE A 44 8.95 -15.20 -0.03
C ILE A 44 7.55 -15.72 0.29
N PRO A 45 7.29 -17.04 0.16
CA PRO A 45 5.99 -17.62 0.46
C PRO A 45 5.51 -17.29 1.87
N ALA A 46 4.24 -16.93 2.03
CA ALA A 46 3.68 -16.48 3.30
C ALA A 46 3.67 -17.56 4.40
N ASP A 47 3.69 -18.84 4.03
CA ASP A 47 3.75 -20.01 4.92
C ASP A 47 5.17 -20.31 5.43
N ARG A 48 6.21 -19.65 4.90
CA ARG A 48 7.58 -19.83 5.39
C ARG A 48 7.73 -19.35 6.81
N ASN A 49 8.38 -20.17 7.63
CA ASN A 49 8.71 -19.78 8.97
C ASN A 49 9.73 -18.62 8.96
N LEU A 50 9.27 -17.43 9.34
CA LEU A 50 10.09 -16.21 9.34
C LEU A 50 11.39 -16.38 10.14
N GLN A 51 11.38 -17.15 11.23
CA GLN A 51 12.58 -17.39 12.06
C GLN A 51 13.67 -18.17 11.30
N MET A 52 13.31 -18.91 10.25
CA MET A 52 14.26 -19.70 9.48
C MET A 52 14.88 -18.92 8.31
N ILE A 53 14.32 -17.77 7.94
CA ILE A 53 14.72 -17.00 6.74
C ILE A 53 15.26 -15.62 7.09
N ILE A 54 14.96 -15.11 8.29
CA ILE A 54 15.44 -13.80 8.73
C ILE A 54 16.94 -13.85 9.06
N ASP A 55 17.66 -12.80 8.68
CA ASP A 55 19.04 -12.61 9.14
C ASP A 55 19.05 -12.14 10.61
N HIS A 56 19.26 -13.08 11.52
CA HIS A 56 19.32 -12.80 12.96
C HIS A 56 20.47 -11.89 13.37
N SER A 57 21.51 -11.76 12.54
CA SER A 57 22.63 -10.88 12.80
C SER A 57 22.34 -9.42 12.41
N ASN A 58 21.42 -9.21 11.47
CA ASN A 58 21.01 -7.89 10.98
C ASN A 58 19.53 -7.86 10.57
N ILE A 59 18.64 -8.04 11.55
CA ILE A 59 17.19 -8.06 11.34
C ILE A 59 16.69 -6.76 10.67
N HIS A 60 17.22 -5.61 11.09
CA HIS A 60 16.86 -4.31 10.54
C HIS A 60 17.20 -4.21 9.04
N GLY A 61 18.44 -4.50 8.68
CA GLY A 61 18.87 -4.44 7.28
C GLY A 61 18.16 -5.48 6.40
N TRP A 62 17.89 -6.68 6.95
CA TRP A 62 17.11 -7.69 6.24
C TRP A 62 15.68 -7.20 5.94
N LEU A 63 14.97 -6.63 6.93
CA LEU A 63 13.62 -6.10 6.74
C LEU A 63 13.61 -4.94 5.76
N GLN A 64 14.55 -4.00 5.87
CA GLN A 64 14.68 -2.87 4.95
C GLN A 64 14.88 -3.34 3.51
N HIS A 65 15.75 -4.34 3.32
CA HIS A 65 15.95 -4.96 2.00
C HIS A 65 14.67 -5.61 1.46
N GLN A 66 13.91 -6.34 2.30
CA GLN A 66 12.65 -6.94 1.89
C GLN A 66 11.59 -5.89 1.51
N ILE A 67 11.54 -4.76 2.22
CA ILE A 67 10.67 -3.61 1.85
C ILE A 67 11.07 -3.09 0.48
N GLU A 68 12.36 -2.81 0.28
CA GLU A 68 12.87 -2.25 -0.97
C GLU A 68 12.57 -3.19 -2.15
N VAL A 69 12.91 -4.47 -2.04
CA VAL A 69 12.66 -5.46 -3.10
C VAL A 69 11.18 -5.53 -3.45
N ALA A 70 10.30 -5.66 -2.46
CA ALA A 70 8.85 -5.77 -2.72
C ALA A 70 8.27 -4.51 -3.35
N THR A 71 8.64 -3.32 -2.85
CA THR A 71 8.06 -2.06 -3.32
C THR A 71 8.63 -1.62 -4.67
N VAL A 72 9.93 -1.88 -4.94
CA VAL A 72 10.55 -1.58 -6.24
C VAL A 72 10.04 -2.55 -7.30
N ARG A 73 9.90 -3.85 -7.00
CA ARG A 73 9.35 -4.84 -7.92
C ARG A 73 7.90 -4.49 -8.30
N GLU A 74 7.04 -4.22 -7.31
CA GLU A 74 5.66 -3.77 -7.57
C GLU A 74 5.65 -2.50 -8.43
N GLY A 75 6.47 -1.50 -8.08
CA GLY A 75 6.56 -0.25 -8.85
C GLY A 75 7.03 -0.45 -10.28
N THR A 76 8.02 -1.32 -10.51
CA THR A 76 8.52 -1.66 -11.85
C THR A 76 7.44 -2.34 -12.67
N PHE A 77 6.73 -3.31 -12.08
CA PHE A 77 5.60 -3.97 -12.74
C PHE A 77 4.50 -2.97 -13.12
N ILE A 78 4.08 -2.10 -12.18
CA ILE A 78 3.07 -1.06 -12.46
C ILE A 78 3.53 -0.12 -13.57
N LYS A 79 4.80 0.31 -13.54
CA LYS A 79 5.37 1.18 -14.59
C LYS A 79 5.26 0.52 -15.96
N ASP A 80 5.82 -0.67 -16.11
CA ASP A 80 5.86 -1.35 -17.40
C ASP A 80 4.44 -1.69 -17.90
N LEU A 81 3.56 -2.09 -16.99
CA LEU A 81 2.16 -2.37 -17.28
C LEU A 81 1.42 -1.12 -17.79
N THR A 82 1.60 0.03 -17.13
CA THR A 82 0.91 1.27 -17.51
C THR A 82 1.52 1.91 -18.76
N ASP A 83 2.82 1.78 -18.97
CA ASP A 83 3.50 2.24 -20.18
C ASP A 83 3.06 1.46 -21.44
N CYS A 84 2.81 0.15 -21.29
CA CYS A 84 2.40 -0.72 -22.39
C CYS A 84 0.88 -0.80 -22.58
N GLY A 85 0.11 -0.84 -21.48
CA GLY A 85 -1.33 -1.06 -21.49
C GLY A 85 -2.19 0.21 -21.40
N GLY A 86 -1.57 1.38 -21.21
CA GLY A 86 -2.26 2.66 -21.20
C GLY A 86 -3.35 2.80 -20.13
N GLU A 87 -4.48 3.43 -20.46
CA GLU A 87 -5.57 3.71 -19.53
C GLU A 87 -6.19 2.44 -18.93
N ASP A 88 -6.35 1.38 -19.72
CA ASP A 88 -6.88 0.09 -19.25
C ASP A 88 -6.02 -0.51 -18.14
N ALA A 89 -4.70 -0.39 -18.28
CA ALA A 89 -3.76 -0.84 -17.26
C ALA A 89 -3.80 0.04 -15.99
N VAL A 90 -3.92 1.35 -16.15
CA VAL A 90 -4.09 2.27 -15.00
C VAL A 90 -5.35 1.93 -14.23
N GLU A 91 -6.49 1.72 -14.91
CA GLU A 91 -7.73 1.31 -14.26
C GLU A 91 -7.60 -0.04 -13.53
N ALA A 92 -6.88 -1.00 -14.10
CA ALA A 92 -6.63 -2.29 -13.46
C ALA A 92 -5.81 -2.14 -12.17
N VAL A 93 -4.76 -1.31 -12.20
CA VAL A 93 -3.96 -0.99 -11.00
C VAL A 93 -4.82 -0.35 -9.92
N LEU A 94 -5.60 0.69 -10.26
CA LEU A 94 -6.48 1.36 -9.30
C LEU A 94 -7.49 0.38 -8.69
N ASN A 95 -8.10 -0.49 -9.52
CA ASN A 95 -9.06 -1.48 -9.06
C ASN A 95 -8.43 -2.51 -8.10
N ALA A 96 -7.22 -2.97 -8.38
CA ALA A 96 -6.50 -3.88 -7.48
C ALA A 96 -6.25 -3.26 -6.10
N PHE A 97 -5.88 -1.98 -6.05
CA PHE A 97 -5.72 -1.25 -4.80
C PHE A 97 -7.05 -1.10 -4.05
N VAL A 98 -8.14 -0.79 -4.74
CA VAL A 98 -9.50 -0.73 -4.14
C VAL A 98 -9.89 -2.08 -3.54
N ILE A 99 -9.71 -3.18 -4.29
CA ILE A 99 -10.07 -4.53 -3.83
C ILE A 99 -9.27 -4.89 -2.58
N GLN A 100 -7.96 -4.66 -2.58
CA GLN A 100 -7.14 -4.96 -1.41
C GLN A 100 -7.49 -4.05 -0.22
N GLY A 101 -7.65 -2.75 -0.45
CA GLY A 101 -8.04 -1.80 0.59
C GLY A 101 -9.35 -2.20 1.26
N ALA A 102 -10.36 -2.56 0.45
CA ALA A 102 -11.65 -3.04 0.94
C ALA A 102 -11.51 -4.34 1.76
N ALA A 103 -10.73 -5.31 1.30
CA ALA A 103 -10.51 -6.58 2.01
C ALA A 103 -9.80 -6.34 3.37
N CYS A 104 -8.76 -5.51 3.38
CA CYS A 104 -8.08 -5.10 4.61
C CYS A 104 -9.02 -4.35 5.56
N GLY A 105 -9.87 -3.46 5.04
CA GLY A 105 -10.87 -2.74 5.82
C GLY A 105 -11.90 -3.65 6.49
N VAL A 106 -12.38 -4.67 5.78
CA VAL A 106 -13.29 -5.69 6.35
C VAL A 106 -12.59 -6.49 7.48
N GLU A 107 -11.30 -6.80 7.33
CA GLU A 107 -10.57 -7.45 8.42
C GLU A 107 -10.35 -6.49 9.60
N ALA A 108 -10.02 -5.24 9.32
CA ALA A 108 -9.82 -4.20 10.32
C ALA A 108 -11.10 -3.88 11.12
N SER A 109 -12.28 -3.95 10.49
CA SER A 109 -13.56 -3.69 11.18
C SER A 109 -13.77 -4.61 12.38
N LYS A 110 -13.27 -5.85 12.32
CA LYS A 110 -13.34 -6.81 13.44
C LYS A 110 -12.52 -6.37 14.66
N GLN A 111 -11.45 -5.60 14.43
CA GLN A 111 -10.63 -5.05 15.52
C GLN A 111 -11.30 -3.83 16.18
N LEU A 112 -12.22 -3.18 15.46
CA LEU A 112 -12.98 -2.02 15.94
C LEU A 112 -14.32 -2.41 16.60
N GLU A 113 -14.73 -3.68 16.49
CA GLU A 113 -15.99 -4.17 17.09
C GLU A 113 -16.00 -3.97 18.62
N GLY A 114 -17.10 -3.39 19.11
CA GLY A 114 -17.31 -3.15 20.54
C GLY A 114 -16.50 -2.00 21.14
N GLN A 115 -15.81 -1.23 20.31
CA GLN A 115 -15.10 -0.01 20.71
C GLN A 115 -15.88 1.25 20.29
N ASP A 116 -15.58 2.38 20.92
CA ASP A 116 -16.01 3.68 20.42
C ASP A 116 -15.12 4.04 19.21
N VAL A 117 -15.72 3.93 18.02
CA VAL A 117 -14.97 4.11 16.77
C VAL A 117 -14.76 5.61 16.51
N THR A 118 -13.53 6.06 16.62
CA THR A 118 -13.11 7.43 16.33
C THR A 118 -12.23 7.49 15.07
N PRO A 119 -12.08 8.67 14.40
CA PRO A 119 -11.16 8.82 13.28
C PRO A 119 -9.72 8.36 13.62
N GLN A 120 -9.26 8.65 14.84
CA GLN A 120 -7.95 8.20 15.34
C GLN A 120 -7.86 6.68 15.46
N ALA A 121 -8.93 6.02 15.93
CA ALA A 121 -8.95 4.55 16.06
C ALA A 121 -8.86 3.88 14.68
N VAL A 122 -9.58 4.40 13.69
CA VAL A 122 -9.53 3.92 12.30
C VAL A 122 -8.12 4.09 11.72
N TYR A 123 -7.50 5.25 11.91
CA TYR A 123 -6.12 5.50 11.49
C TYR A 123 -5.14 4.52 12.13
N LYS A 124 -5.22 4.29 13.44
CA LYS A 124 -4.33 3.36 14.16
C LYS A 124 -4.43 1.94 13.63
N VAL A 125 -5.64 1.44 13.39
CA VAL A 125 -5.83 0.10 12.83
C VAL A 125 -5.33 0.04 11.39
N MET A 126 -5.51 1.09 10.59
CA MET A 126 -5.01 1.17 9.21
C MET A 126 -3.49 1.01 9.15
N GLN A 127 -2.75 1.49 10.14
CA GLN A 127 -1.29 1.33 10.21
C GLN A 127 -0.82 -0.13 10.31
N ASP A 128 -1.69 -1.08 10.64
CA ASP A 128 -1.37 -2.52 10.63
C ASP A 128 -1.35 -3.12 9.22
N TYR A 129 -1.96 -2.44 8.25
CA TYR A 129 -2.12 -2.92 6.87
C TYR A 129 -1.32 -2.12 5.84
N TYR A 130 -0.99 -0.87 6.15
CA TYR A 130 -0.28 0.02 5.25
C TYR A 130 1.23 0.00 5.51
N LEU A 131 2.02 -0.27 4.46
CA LEU A 131 3.48 -0.23 4.51
C LEU A 131 3.97 1.18 4.15
N ASN A 132 4.61 1.88 5.11
CA ASN A 132 5.22 3.18 4.92
C ASN A 132 6.63 3.20 5.54
N GLY A 133 7.57 2.49 4.90
CA GLY A 133 8.94 2.39 5.38
C GLY A 133 9.14 1.53 6.64
N MET A 134 10.26 1.76 7.29
CA MET A 134 10.61 1.12 8.57
C MET A 134 10.00 1.90 9.74
N PRO A 135 9.75 1.27 10.90
CA PRO A 135 9.23 1.96 12.09
C PRO A 135 10.13 3.07 12.64
N CYS A 136 11.42 3.07 12.27
CA CYS A 136 12.39 4.11 12.65
C CYS A 136 12.46 5.27 11.66
N ASP A 137 11.83 5.14 10.50
CA ASP A 137 11.74 6.24 9.55
C ASP A 137 10.78 7.30 10.08
N ALA A 138 10.94 8.53 9.62
CA ALA A 138 10.00 9.60 9.96
C ALA A 138 8.60 9.18 9.49
N GLY A 139 7.71 9.00 10.44
CA GLY A 139 6.33 8.60 10.19
C GLY A 139 5.45 9.79 9.81
N ASP A 140 4.15 9.52 9.78
CA ASP A 140 3.14 10.54 9.52
C ASP A 140 3.19 11.66 10.57
N THR A 141 3.13 12.92 10.13
CA THR A 141 3.01 14.08 11.02
C THR A 141 1.55 14.40 11.24
N ILE A 142 1.06 14.24 12.46
CA ILE A 142 -0.33 14.51 12.80
C ILE A 142 -0.57 16.03 12.86
N VAL A 143 -1.56 16.50 12.12
CA VAL A 143 -1.93 17.93 12.03
C VAL A 143 -3.34 18.22 12.56
N GLN A 144 -4.18 17.20 12.75
CA GLN A 144 -5.48 17.29 13.41
C GLN A 144 -5.77 16.01 14.19
N ASP A 145 -6.25 16.14 15.43
CA ASP A 145 -6.72 15.01 16.27
C ASP A 145 -7.84 15.54 17.17
N ASP A 146 -9.08 15.51 16.68
CA ASP A 146 -10.28 15.95 17.39
C ASP A 146 -11.53 15.15 16.95
N GLU A 147 -12.68 15.47 17.53
CA GLU A 147 -13.96 14.81 17.22
C GLU A 147 -14.41 14.98 15.75
N GLN A 148 -13.91 16.03 15.06
CA GLN A 148 -14.27 16.30 13.67
C GLN A 148 -13.40 15.55 12.66
N GLY A 149 -12.25 15.01 13.11
CA GLY A 149 -11.40 14.24 12.24
C GLY A 149 -9.99 14.00 12.75
N TYR A 150 -9.29 13.15 12.02
CA TYR A 150 -7.88 12.85 12.22
C TYR A 150 -7.14 13.09 10.92
N ALA A 151 -6.16 13.97 10.92
CA ALA A 151 -5.44 14.33 9.70
C ALA A 151 -3.93 14.29 9.90
N TRP A 152 -3.23 13.89 8.83
CA TRP A 152 -1.78 13.71 8.84
C TRP A 152 -1.12 14.04 7.50
N LEU A 153 0.18 14.30 7.55
CA LEU A 153 1.10 14.51 6.42
C LEU A 153 2.09 13.34 6.37
N GLY A 154 2.67 13.07 5.21
CA GLY A 154 3.81 12.17 5.07
C GLY A 154 3.49 10.74 4.67
N SER A 155 2.21 10.40 4.41
CA SER A 155 1.79 9.02 4.08
C SER A 155 2.59 8.32 2.98
N TYR A 156 3.22 9.08 2.08
CA TYR A 156 3.92 8.51 0.93
C TYR A 156 5.43 8.77 0.95
N ASP A 157 5.93 9.55 1.89
CA ASP A 157 7.31 10.08 1.82
C ASP A 157 8.35 8.95 1.84
N ASN A 158 8.14 7.94 2.68
CA ASN A 158 9.04 6.80 2.78
C ASN A 158 8.94 5.82 1.59
N GLN A 159 7.95 5.99 0.71
CA GLN A 159 7.78 5.19 -0.50
C GLN A 159 8.35 5.86 -1.74
N ARG A 160 8.47 7.20 -1.75
CA ARG A 160 8.84 7.98 -2.93
C ARG A 160 10.19 7.59 -3.51
N GLU A 161 11.16 7.27 -2.67
CA GLU A 161 12.48 6.82 -3.13
C GLU A 161 12.39 5.50 -3.90
N ASN A 162 11.60 4.54 -3.41
CA ASN A 162 11.40 3.25 -4.07
C ASN A 162 10.59 3.41 -5.37
N TRP A 163 9.60 4.29 -5.41
CA TRP A 163 8.91 4.63 -6.65
C TRP A 163 9.84 5.26 -7.70
N ALA A 164 10.75 6.14 -7.25
CA ALA A 164 11.76 6.73 -8.13
C ALA A 164 12.75 5.69 -8.66
N LYS A 165 13.21 4.74 -7.81
CA LYS A 165 14.05 3.60 -8.23
C LYS A 165 13.36 2.73 -9.27
N ALA A 166 12.06 2.47 -9.09
CA ALA A 166 11.23 1.71 -10.03
C ALA A 166 10.93 2.50 -11.32
N GLY A 167 11.06 3.83 -11.30
CA GLY A 167 10.66 4.71 -12.40
C GLY A 167 9.15 4.85 -12.59
N VAL A 168 8.35 4.43 -11.61
CA VAL A 168 6.89 4.49 -11.69
C VAL A 168 6.37 5.91 -11.46
N SER A 169 5.28 6.27 -12.13
CA SER A 169 4.63 7.57 -11.99
C SER A 169 4.13 7.80 -10.56
N GLN A 170 4.64 8.85 -9.89
CA GLN A 170 4.15 9.24 -8.57
C GLN A 170 2.65 9.59 -8.59
N VAL A 171 2.15 10.15 -9.69
CA VAL A 171 0.72 10.50 -9.82
C VAL A 171 -0.14 9.23 -9.79
N ILE A 172 0.26 8.19 -10.52
CA ILE A 172 -0.46 6.89 -10.52
C ILE A 172 -0.39 6.27 -9.13
N MET A 173 0.78 6.24 -8.50
CA MET A 173 0.94 5.63 -7.18
C MET A 173 0.14 6.36 -6.10
N MET A 174 0.15 7.69 -6.11
CA MET A 174 -0.66 8.48 -5.17
C MET A 174 -2.16 8.26 -5.37
N ALA A 175 -2.63 8.20 -6.62
CA ALA A 175 -4.03 7.89 -6.92
C ALA A 175 -4.41 6.47 -6.47
N ALA A 176 -3.53 5.48 -6.67
CA ALA A 176 -3.75 4.11 -6.25
C ALA A 176 -3.82 3.98 -4.71
N TYR A 177 -2.89 4.61 -3.98
CA TYR A 177 -2.95 4.62 -2.52
C TYR A 177 -4.14 5.40 -1.97
N GLN A 178 -4.53 6.51 -2.60
CA GLN A 178 -5.75 7.22 -2.22
C GLN A 178 -6.99 6.33 -2.36
N ALA A 179 -7.09 5.59 -3.47
CA ALA A 179 -8.17 4.64 -3.69
C ALA A 179 -8.16 3.49 -2.66
N TRP A 180 -6.96 3.02 -2.28
CA TRP A 180 -6.79 2.01 -1.23
C TRP A 180 -7.27 2.52 0.13
N PHE A 181 -6.85 3.74 0.55
CA PHE A 181 -7.26 4.33 1.82
C PHE A 181 -8.76 4.57 1.90
N ASP A 182 -9.36 5.10 0.83
CA ASP A 182 -10.80 5.33 0.77
C ASP A 182 -11.59 4.02 0.92
N ALA A 183 -11.20 2.99 0.17
CA ALA A 183 -11.81 1.66 0.24
C ALA A 183 -11.63 1.02 1.63
N PHE A 184 -10.42 1.17 2.23
CA PHE A 184 -10.15 0.68 3.58
C PHE A 184 -11.05 1.35 4.62
N VAL A 185 -11.07 2.68 4.66
CA VAL A 185 -11.84 3.45 5.66
C VAL A 185 -13.32 3.16 5.55
N THR A 186 -13.85 3.16 4.32
CA THR A 186 -15.28 2.85 4.05
C THR A 186 -15.69 1.48 4.58
N LYS A 187 -14.80 0.48 4.52
CA LYS A 187 -15.09 -0.88 4.98
C LYS A 187 -14.76 -1.11 6.46
N ALA A 188 -13.71 -0.48 6.97
CA ALA A 188 -13.32 -0.60 8.38
C ALA A 188 -14.32 0.08 9.32
N ALA A 189 -14.84 1.24 8.91
CA ALA A 189 -15.75 2.05 9.72
C ALA A 189 -16.84 2.68 8.84
N PRO A 190 -17.94 1.97 8.56
CA PRO A 190 -19.07 2.52 7.80
C PRO A 190 -19.58 3.83 8.42
N GLY A 191 -19.66 4.88 7.60
CA GLY A 191 -20.01 6.24 8.05
C GLY A 191 -18.81 7.18 8.16
N PHE A 192 -17.58 6.64 8.11
CA PHE A 192 -16.37 7.46 8.00
C PHE A 192 -15.95 7.63 6.53
N THR A 193 -15.32 8.76 6.25
CA THR A 193 -14.81 9.11 4.92
C THR A 193 -13.33 9.41 4.96
N PHE A 194 -12.63 9.05 3.89
CA PHE A 194 -11.24 9.42 3.66
C PHE A 194 -11.16 10.52 2.61
N THR A 195 -10.35 11.54 2.85
CA THR A 195 -10.10 12.63 1.90
C THR A 195 -8.61 12.97 1.84
N VAL A 196 -8.17 13.47 0.68
CA VAL A 196 -6.85 14.05 0.51
C VAL A 196 -7.03 15.51 0.09
N GLU A 197 -6.43 16.42 0.84
CA GLU A 197 -6.41 17.84 0.54
C GLU A 197 -4.99 18.23 0.15
N LEU A 198 -4.83 18.88 -1.02
CA LEU A 198 -3.54 19.44 -1.41
C LEU A 198 -3.44 20.84 -0.82
N HIS A 199 -2.54 21.02 0.15
CA HIS A 199 -2.28 22.33 0.74
C HIS A 199 -1.08 22.98 0.05
N GLN A 200 -1.30 24.13 -0.58
CA GLN A 200 -0.27 24.96 -1.25
C GLN A 200 0.63 24.22 -2.25
N GLY A 201 0.12 23.11 -2.85
CA GLY A 201 0.76 22.45 -3.99
C GLY A 201 1.86 21.44 -3.67
N GLU A 202 2.19 21.16 -2.41
CA GLU A 202 3.40 20.36 -2.15
C GLU A 202 3.20 19.08 -1.32
N VAL A 203 2.40 19.10 -0.26
CA VAL A 203 2.25 17.92 0.61
C VAL A 203 0.78 17.57 0.81
N PRO A 204 0.35 16.34 0.44
CA PRO A 204 -1.03 15.95 0.65
C PRO A 204 -1.34 15.79 2.15
N ILE A 205 -2.44 16.40 2.59
CA ILE A 205 -3.04 16.15 3.90
C ILE A 205 -4.07 15.05 3.75
N CYS A 206 -3.79 13.90 4.32
CA CYS A 206 -4.74 12.80 4.44
C CYS A 206 -5.63 13.03 5.65
N LYS A 207 -6.94 12.76 5.51
CA LYS A 207 -7.90 12.98 6.59
C LYS A 207 -8.99 11.93 6.65
N ILE A 208 -9.30 11.46 7.86
CA ILE A 208 -10.46 10.62 8.17
C ILE A 208 -11.47 11.49 8.94
N ARG A 209 -12.74 11.45 8.52
CA ARG A 209 -13.86 12.17 9.15
C ARG A 209 -15.02 11.22 9.39
N SER A 210 -15.73 11.45 10.48
CA SER A 210 -17.03 10.82 10.75
C SER A 210 -18.18 11.53 10.04
#